data_633c3b81e2ebce39e91b5f7a0d4ac963
#
_entry.id   633c3b81e2ebce39e91b5f7a0d4ac963
#
_cell.length_a   1.000
_cell.length_b   1.000
_cell.length_c   1.000
_cell.angle_alpha   90.00
_cell.angle_beta   90.00
_cell.angle_gamma   90.00
#
_symmetry.space_group_name_H-M   'P 1'
#
loop_
_entity.id
_entity.type
_entity.pdbx_description
1 polymer ?
#
loop_
_entity_poly.entity_id
_entity_poly.type
_entity_poly.pdbx_seq_one_letter_code
_entity_poly.pdbx_strand_id
1 'polypeptide(L)'
;LTESMTSEARQLQAMAYDNCSSEAIADYCLQKPVVLNYEMYVAKMLDLPKSIDSLSNASRVVRQVDYRMPVIDVERRSFVDYAAIEFRSRSPYTSSNPVPDCVVYEYGTIYRILLGTFKYKQAVSIFRNASPLSVETLEDGRFSYYAGGFHSRAEAEKAVEVMKKKGFKNPQIVEWCDGYKTNI
;
A
#
# COMPACT_ATOMS: atom_id res chain seq x y z
N LEU A 1 10.04 28.00 30.57
CA LEU A 1 10.88 27.34 29.53
C LEU A 1 10.46 25.89 29.33
N THR A 2 10.24 25.15 30.41
CA THR A 2 9.87 23.73 30.41
C THR A 2 8.45 23.46 29.93
N GLU A 3 7.47 24.28 30.31
CA GLU A 3 6.09 24.21 29.82
C GLU A 3 6.02 24.50 28.31
N SER A 4 6.82 25.47 27.85
CA SER A 4 6.91 25.79 26.43
C SER A 4 7.43 24.60 25.60
N MET A 5 8.53 23.95 26.05
CA MET A 5 9.12 22.80 25.36
C MET A 5 8.19 21.59 25.37
N THR A 6 7.48 21.33 26.46
CA THR A 6 6.50 20.26 26.55
C THR A 6 5.28 20.53 25.65
N SER A 7 4.83 21.78 25.59
CA SER A 7 3.75 22.21 24.72
C SER A 7 4.13 22.06 23.24
N GLU A 8 5.36 22.45 22.89
CA GLU A 8 5.88 22.35 21.53
C GLU A 8 6.02 20.88 21.08
N ALA A 9 6.51 20.02 21.96
CA ALA A 9 6.59 18.58 21.69
C ALA A 9 5.20 17.94 21.51
N ARG A 10 4.20 18.36 22.28
CA ARG A 10 2.81 17.93 22.12
C ARG A 10 2.18 18.44 20.82
N GLN A 11 2.49 19.66 20.43
CA GLN A 11 2.03 20.20 19.14
C GLN A 11 2.62 19.43 17.96
N LEU A 12 3.92 19.13 18.01
CA LEU A 12 4.57 18.30 16.99
C LEU A 12 3.97 16.90 16.91
N GLN A 13 3.63 16.30 18.06
CA GLN A 13 2.91 15.03 18.09
C GLN A 13 1.53 15.11 17.45
N ALA A 14 0.75 16.16 17.75
CA ALA A 14 -0.57 16.36 17.17
C ALA A 14 -0.47 16.55 15.66
N MET A 15 0.49 17.35 15.19
CA MET A 15 0.74 17.55 13.75
C MET A 15 1.14 16.26 13.04
N ALA A 16 1.97 15.42 13.69
CA ALA A 16 2.34 14.13 13.14
C ALA A 16 1.14 13.16 13.04
N TYR A 17 0.23 13.22 14.02
CA TYR A 17 -0.98 12.41 14.04
C TYR A 17 -2.00 12.86 12.98
N ASP A 18 -2.14 14.17 12.77
CA ASP A 18 -3.08 14.74 11.80
C ASP A 18 -2.64 14.52 10.35
N ASN A 19 -1.34 14.33 10.13
CA ASN A 19 -0.78 14.02 8.81
C ASN A 19 -0.72 12.52 8.49
N CYS A 20 -1.79 11.80 8.68
CA CYS A 20 -1.95 10.35 8.61
C CYS A 20 -1.25 9.62 7.43
N SER A 21 0.05 9.76 7.29
CA SER A 21 0.88 8.84 6.53
C SER A 21 1.41 7.74 7.45
N SER A 22 1.69 6.55 6.92
CA SER A 22 2.31 5.47 7.70
C SER A 22 3.65 5.89 8.32
N GLU A 23 4.34 6.80 7.66
CA GLU A 23 5.60 7.40 8.09
C GLU A 23 5.39 8.33 9.29
N ALA A 24 4.36 9.17 9.27
CA ALA A 24 4.00 10.05 10.38
C ALA A 24 3.56 9.27 11.63
N ILE A 25 2.89 8.14 11.47
CA ILE A 25 2.52 7.25 12.59
C ILE A 25 3.78 6.62 13.20
N ALA A 26 4.73 6.18 12.38
CA ALA A 26 6.00 5.64 12.85
C ALA A 26 6.80 6.69 13.63
N ASP A 27 6.90 7.90 13.11
CA ASP A 27 7.55 9.03 13.78
C ASP A 27 6.86 9.39 15.10
N TYR A 28 5.53 9.42 15.14
CA TYR A 28 4.78 9.61 16.37
C TYR A 28 5.12 8.56 17.42
N CYS A 29 5.17 7.29 17.04
CA CYS A 29 5.52 6.19 17.96
C CYS A 29 6.95 6.30 18.48
N LEU A 30 7.88 6.80 17.66
CA LEU A 30 9.27 7.04 18.08
C LEU A 30 9.40 8.27 19.00
N GLN A 31 8.64 9.32 18.77
CA GLN A 31 8.73 10.58 19.54
C GLN A 31 8.01 10.52 20.88
N LYS A 32 6.96 9.73 21.01
CA LYS A 32 6.20 9.61 22.27
C LYS A 32 7.06 9.24 23.49
N PRO A 33 7.99 8.27 23.42
CA PRO A 33 8.91 7.99 24.52
C PRO A 33 9.82 9.18 24.87
N VAL A 34 10.22 9.97 23.86
CA VAL A 34 11.06 11.16 24.05
C VAL A 34 10.29 12.21 24.84
N VAL A 35 9.03 12.48 24.50
CA VAL A 35 8.18 13.44 25.23
C VAL A 35 7.97 13.00 26.67
N LEU A 36 7.66 11.72 26.92
CA LEU A 36 7.51 11.18 28.27
C LEU A 36 8.81 11.30 29.09
N ASN A 37 9.95 11.09 28.48
CA ASN A 37 11.24 11.28 29.14
C ASN A 37 11.50 12.75 29.47
N TYR A 38 11.09 13.66 28.61
CA TYR A 38 11.18 15.12 28.87
C TYR A 38 10.28 15.52 30.02
N GLU A 39 9.03 15.10 30.03
CA GLU A 39 8.09 15.36 31.13
C GLU A 39 8.62 14.82 32.47
N MET A 40 9.21 13.62 32.45
CA MET A 40 9.84 13.03 33.63
C MET A 40 11.07 13.81 34.11
N TYR A 41 11.88 14.32 33.18
CA TYR A 41 13.01 15.18 33.49
C TYR A 41 12.57 16.48 34.16
N VAL A 42 11.56 17.12 33.61
CA VAL A 42 10.94 18.34 34.15
C VAL A 42 10.36 18.08 35.55
N ALA A 43 9.63 16.95 35.72
CA ALA A 43 9.07 16.61 37.03
C ALA A 43 10.16 16.36 38.09
N LYS A 44 11.31 15.81 37.72
CA LYS A 44 12.47 15.66 38.60
C LYS A 44 13.07 17.01 38.99
N MET A 45 13.20 17.92 38.02
CA MET A 45 13.72 19.26 38.29
C MET A 45 12.83 20.11 39.22
N LEU A 46 11.53 19.88 39.17
CA LEU A 46 10.52 20.57 39.99
C LEU A 46 10.20 19.82 41.29
N ASP A 47 10.91 18.72 41.58
CA ASP A 47 10.72 17.89 42.78
C ASP A 47 9.26 17.45 42.98
N LEU A 48 8.66 16.91 41.92
CA LEU A 48 7.27 16.43 41.86
C LEU A 48 7.20 14.88 41.88
N PRO A 49 7.34 14.22 43.05
CA PRO A 49 7.48 12.76 43.10
C PRO A 49 6.29 12.01 42.51
N LYS A 50 5.06 12.48 42.73
CA LYS A 50 3.86 11.84 42.16
C LYS A 50 3.83 11.87 40.63
N SER A 51 4.29 12.97 40.06
CA SER A 51 4.40 13.10 38.60
C SER A 51 5.51 12.22 38.06
N ILE A 52 6.63 12.05 38.78
CA ILE A 52 7.72 11.16 38.39
C ILE A 52 7.23 9.70 38.31
N ASP A 53 6.49 9.23 39.30
CA ASP A 53 5.97 7.88 39.35
C ASP A 53 4.95 7.62 38.20
N SER A 54 4.05 8.59 37.97
CA SER A 54 3.06 8.51 36.89
C SER A 54 3.74 8.46 35.53
N LEU A 55 4.70 9.34 35.26
CA LEU A 55 5.43 9.40 33.99
C LEU A 55 6.33 8.20 33.79
N SER A 56 6.96 7.69 34.87
CA SER A 56 7.75 6.46 34.81
C SER A 56 6.89 5.24 34.46
N ASN A 57 5.69 5.14 35.05
CA ASN A 57 4.75 4.07 34.71
C ASN A 57 4.25 4.20 33.26
N ALA A 58 3.90 5.39 32.80
CA ALA A 58 3.49 5.63 31.43
C ALA A 58 4.62 5.28 30.44
N SER A 59 5.85 5.69 30.73
CA SER A 59 7.02 5.35 29.92
C SER A 59 7.29 3.84 29.89
N ARG A 60 7.08 3.14 31.00
CA ARG A 60 7.22 1.68 31.05
C ARG A 60 6.14 0.97 30.22
N VAL A 61 4.90 1.42 30.31
CA VAL A 61 3.78 0.89 29.51
C VAL A 61 4.07 1.11 28.02
N VAL A 62 4.53 2.29 27.65
CA VAL A 62 4.92 2.58 26.25
C VAL A 62 6.07 1.69 25.76
N ARG A 63 7.03 1.34 26.61
CA ARG A 63 8.12 0.41 26.26
C ARG A 63 7.69 -1.06 26.24
N GLN A 64 6.66 -1.42 27.03
CA GLN A 64 6.11 -2.77 27.10
C GLN A 64 5.05 -3.05 26.03
N VAL A 65 4.41 -2.01 25.53
CA VAL A 65 3.71 -2.13 24.25
C VAL A 65 4.79 -2.50 23.25
N ASP A 66 4.86 -3.79 22.99
CA ASP A 66 5.70 -4.33 21.94
C ASP A 66 5.34 -3.50 20.70
N TYR A 67 6.20 -2.56 20.35
CA TYR A 67 6.12 -1.81 19.09
C TYR A 67 6.46 -2.76 17.95
N ARG A 68 5.81 -3.88 17.93
CA ARG A 68 5.53 -4.51 16.67
C ARG A 68 4.61 -3.50 15.98
N MET A 69 5.27 -2.56 15.31
CA MET A 69 4.63 -2.01 14.14
C MET A 69 3.91 -3.20 13.54
N PRO A 70 2.58 -3.13 13.34
CA PRO A 70 1.96 -4.16 12.55
C PRO A 70 2.93 -4.31 11.40
N VAL A 71 3.51 -5.51 11.24
CA VAL A 71 4.31 -5.77 10.06
C VAL A 71 3.29 -5.55 8.98
N ILE A 72 3.21 -4.29 8.57
CA ILE A 72 2.57 -3.92 7.33
C ILE A 72 3.38 -4.79 6.43
N ASP A 73 2.75 -5.81 5.89
CA ASP A 73 3.38 -6.72 4.97
C ASP A 73 3.79 -5.86 3.77
N VAL A 74 4.89 -5.13 3.98
CA VAL A 74 5.46 -4.15 3.04
C VAL A 74 5.81 -4.91 1.77
N GLU A 75 6.11 -6.20 1.89
CA GLU A 75 6.34 -7.07 0.75
C GLU A 75 5.10 -7.22 -0.14
N ARG A 76 3.88 -7.20 0.42
CA ARG A 76 2.65 -7.24 -0.40
C ARG A 76 2.19 -5.88 -0.88
N ARG A 77 2.56 -4.80 -0.22
CA ARG A 77 2.08 -3.45 -0.51
C ARG A 77 3.05 -2.58 -1.29
N SER A 78 4.35 -2.87 -1.25
CA SER A 78 5.38 -2.00 -1.85
C SER A 78 5.82 -2.41 -3.25
N PHE A 79 5.48 -3.60 -3.73
CA PHE A 79 5.83 -4.01 -5.08
C PHE A 79 4.63 -3.83 -6.01
N VAL A 80 4.49 -2.60 -6.47
CA VAL A 80 3.82 -2.38 -7.73
C VAL A 80 4.71 -3.02 -8.78
N ASP A 81 4.35 -4.20 -9.24
CA ASP A 81 5.00 -4.84 -10.37
C ASP A 81 4.70 -4.03 -11.63
N TYR A 82 5.48 -2.95 -11.80
CA TYR A 82 5.49 -2.22 -13.05
C TYR A 82 6.17 -3.09 -14.08
N ALA A 83 5.38 -3.77 -14.86
CA ALA A 83 5.88 -4.64 -15.91
C ALA A 83 5.15 -4.38 -17.21
N ALA A 84 5.95 -4.13 -18.24
CA ALA A 84 5.44 -4.08 -19.61
C ALA A 84 4.91 -5.45 -20.02
N ILE A 85 3.93 -5.44 -20.93
CA ILE A 85 3.34 -6.69 -21.41
C ILE A 85 4.29 -7.34 -22.41
N GLU A 86 4.65 -8.58 -22.13
CA GLU A 86 5.42 -9.46 -23.00
C GLU A 86 4.53 -10.55 -23.57
N PHE A 87 4.78 -10.91 -24.83
CA PHE A 87 4.13 -12.04 -25.48
C PHE A 87 5.15 -13.17 -25.64
N ARG A 88 4.99 -14.22 -24.85
CA ARG A 88 5.94 -15.32 -24.79
C ARG A 88 5.54 -16.45 -25.76
N SER A 89 6.50 -17.28 -26.16
CA SER A 89 6.23 -18.47 -26.98
C SER A 89 5.40 -19.51 -26.22
N ARG A 90 5.59 -19.57 -24.90
CA ARG A 90 4.81 -20.43 -23.98
C ARG A 90 4.29 -19.58 -22.83
N SER A 91 3.07 -19.88 -22.37
CA SER A 91 2.51 -19.25 -21.20
C SER A 91 3.34 -19.59 -19.96
N PRO A 92 3.68 -18.60 -19.12
CA PRO A 92 4.29 -18.86 -17.80
C PRO A 92 3.29 -19.43 -16.79
N TYR A 93 1.99 -19.38 -17.13
CA TYR A 93 0.92 -19.82 -16.24
C TYR A 93 0.52 -21.25 -16.56
N THR A 94 0.46 -22.08 -15.52
CA THR A 94 0.12 -23.50 -15.57
C THR A 94 -0.84 -23.83 -14.44
N SER A 95 -1.26 -25.10 -14.33
CA SER A 95 -2.05 -25.54 -13.17
C SER A 95 -1.31 -25.41 -11.83
N SER A 96 0.03 -25.57 -11.87
CA SER A 96 0.90 -25.39 -10.69
C SER A 96 1.30 -23.92 -10.45
N ASN A 97 1.17 -23.07 -11.46
CA ASN A 97 1.43 -21.65 -11.38
C ASN A 97 0.27 -20.88 -12.05
N PRO A 98 -0.88 -20.77 -11.40
CA PRO A 98 -2.06 -20.10 -11.98
C PRO A 98 -1.84 -18.59 -12.15
N VAL A 99 -2.71 -17.96 -12.92
CA VAL A 99 -2.74 -16.48 -13.00
C VAL A 99 -2.98 -15.93 -11.58
N PRO A 100 -2.10 -15.06 -11.06
CA PRO A 100 -2.25 -14.52 -9.72
C PRO A 100 -3.46 -13.60 -9.60
N ASP A 101 -3.96 -13.47 -8.38
CA ASP A 101 -5.01 -12.52 -8.08
C ASP A 101 -4.51 -11.08 -8.29
N CYS A 102 -5.41 -10.21 -8.73
CA CYS A 102 -5.11 -8.80 -8.92
C CYS A 102 -4.89 -8.14 -7.57
N VAL A 103 -3.66 -7.70 -7.31
CA VAL A 103 -3.33 -6.97 -6.09
C VAL A 103 -3.79 -5.52 -6.23
N VAL A 104 -4.58 -5.06 -5.27
CA VAL A 104 -4.99 -3.67 -5.15
C VAL A 104 -4.02 -2.97 -4.21
N TYR A 105 -3.46 -1.85 -4.65
CA TYR A 105 -2.51 -1.08 -3.86
C TYR A 105 -3.24 0.00 -3.07
N GLU A 106 -2.96 0.10 -1.77
CA GLU A 106 -3.59 1.10 -0.90
C GLU A 106 -3.09 2.51 -1.16
N TYR A 107 -1.90 2.65 -1.75
CA TYR A 107 -1.28 3.96 -2.03
C TYR A 107 -0.66 3.99 -3.42
N GLY A 108 -0.81 5.12 -4.07
CA GLY A 108 -0.26 5.38 -5.40
C GLY A 108 -1.20 5.02 -6.53
N THR A 109 -0.76 5.33 -7.72
CA THR A 109 -1.53 5.11 -8.95
C THR A 109 -0.88 4.05 -9.81
N ILE A 110 -1.67 3.09 -10.27
CA ILE A 110 -1.27 2.07 -11.23
C ILE A 110 -2.28 1.97 -12.37
N TYR A 111 -1.79 1.81 -13.57
CA TYR A 111 -2.58 1.57 -14.78
C TYR A 111 -2.41 0.13 -15.23
N ARG A 112 -3.51 -0.56 -15.48
CA ARG A 112 -3.53 -1.91 -16.03
C ARG A 112 -4.45 -1.97 -17.22
N ILE A 113 -4.23 -2.94 -18.10
CA ILE A 113 -5.08 -3.13 -19.28
C ILE A 113 -6.06 -4.26 -19.01
N LEU A 114 -7.34 -3.93 -18.91
CA LEU A 114 -8.43 -4.89 -18.85
C LEU A 114 -8.59 -5.57 -20.20
N LEU A 115 -8.46 -6.90 -20.20
CA LEU A 115 -8.61 -7.75 -21.39
C LEU A 115 -10.03 -8.22 -21.60
N GLY A 116 -10.79 -8.31 -20.54
CA GLY A 116 -12.19 -8.70 -20.54
C GLY A 116 -12.67 -9.22 -19.20
N THR A 117 -14.00 -9.23 -19.04
CA THR A 117 -14.70 -9.76 -17.86
C THR A 117 -15.55 -10.95 -18.28
N PHE A 118 -15.41 -12.07 -17.60
CA PHE A 118 -15.98 -13.37 -17.97
C PHE A 118 -16.76 -13.98 -16.82
N LYS A 119 -17.82 -14.73 -17.15
CA LYS A 119 -18.62 -15.45 -16.15
C LYS A 119 -17.85 -16.61 -15.50
N TYR A 120 -16.89 -17.20 -16.21
CA TYR A 120 -16.08 -18.32 -15.74
C TYR A 120 -14.61 -18.03 -15.92
N LYS A 121 -13.76 -18.67 -15.11
CA LYS A 121 -12.31 -18.60 -15.29
C LYS A 121 -11.92 -19.06 -16.68
N GLN A 122 -11.06 -18.31 -17.33
CA GLN A 122 -10.67 -18.55 -18.71
C GLN A 122 -9.35 -19.31 -18.80
N ALA A 123 -9.20 -20.09 -19.86
CA ALA A 123 -7.92 -20.69 -20.18
C ALA A 123 -6.92 -19.60 -20.61
N VAL A 124 -5.69 -19.69 -20.13
CA VAL A 124 -4.65 -18.67 -20.38
C VAL A 124 -4.33 -18.50 -21.86
N SER A 125 -4.57 -19.54 -22.66
CA SER A 125 -4.35 -19.51 -24.10
C SER A 125 -5.15 -18.45 -24.86
N ILE A 126 -6.32 -18.05 -24.34
CA ILE A 126 -7.11 -16.98 -24.98
C ILE A 126 -6.40 -15.61 -24.88
N PHE A 127 -5.51 -15.43 -23.92
CA PHE A 127 -4.73 -14.22 -23.74
C PHE A 127 -3.39 -14.25 -24.50
N ARG A 128 -3.22 -15.17 -25.45
CA ARG A 128 -2.08 -15.24 -26.39
C ARG A 128 -0.72 -15.25 -25.69
N ASN A 129 -0.64 -15.92 -24.56
CA ASN A 129 0.56 -16.00 -23.71
C ASN A 129 1.11 -14.63 -23.27
N ALA A 130 0.24 -13.62 -23.14
CA ALA A 130 0.60 -12.34 -22.54
C ALA A 130 1.03 -12.53 -21.09
N SER A 131 2.02 -11.78 -20.66
CA SER A 131 2.56 -11.77 -19.28
C SER A 131 3.07 -10.36 -18.95
N PRO A 132 2.91 -9.85 -17.73
CA PRO A 132 2.16 -10.47 -16.65
C PRO A 132 0.63 -10.34 -16.81
N LEU A 133 -0.08 -11.35 -16.32
CA LEU A 133 -1.53 -11.34 -16.17
C LEU A 133 -1.90 -11.34 -14.69
N SER A 134 -3.04 -10.76 -14.38
CA SER A 134 -3.70 -10.90 -13.07
C SER A 134 -5.21 -11.04 -13.25
N VAL A 135 -5.87 -11.64 -12.27
CA VAL A 135 -7.32 -11.87 -12.28
C VAL A 135 -7.95 -11.27 -11.05
N GLU A 136 -9.04 -10.55 -11.22
CA GLU A 136 -9.87 -10.02 -10.15
C GLU A 136 -11.19 -10.79 -10.14
N THR A 137 -11.58 -11.29 -8.97
CA THR A 137 -12.92 -11.84 -8.77
C THR A 137 -13.84 -10.72 -8.32
N LEU A 138 -14.83 -10.39 -9.14
CA LEU A 138 -15.81 -9.36 -8.84
C LEU A 138 -16.86 -9.87 -7.84
N GLU A 139 -17.57 -8.96 -7.18
CA GLU A 139 -18.62 -9.27 -6.20
C GLU A 139 -19.76 -10.11 -6.78
N ASP A 140 -20.04 -9.97 -8.09
CA ASP A 140 -21.03 -10.77 -8.82
C ASP A 140 -20.52 -12.14 -9.28
N GLY A 141 -19.32 -12.53 -8.85
CA GLY A 141 -18.68 -13.80 -9.18
C GLY A 141 -18.06 -13.88 -10.58
N ARG A 142 -18.01 -12.78 -11.35
CA ARG A 142 -17.30 -12.71 -12.61
C ARG A 142 -15.80 -12.50 -12.41
N PHE A 143 -15.03 -12.78 -13.43
CA PHE A 143 -13.57 -12.71 -13.44
C PHE A 143 -13.10 -11.68 -14.45
N SER A 144 -12.43 -10.64 -13.97
CA SER A 144 -11.78 -9.62 -14.80
C SER A 144 -10.30 -9.93 -14.94
N TYR A 145 -9.80 -9.98 -16.16
CA TYR A 145 -8.39 -10.25 -16.44
C TYR A 145 -7.67 -8.99 -16.87
N TYR A 146 -6.54 -8.73 -16.25
CA TYR A 146 -5.71 -7.58 -16.50
C TYR A 146 -4.32 -7.99 -16.96
N ALA A 147 -3.71 -7.17 -17.81
CA ALA A 147 -2.35 -7.35 -18.27
C ALA A 147 -1.50 -6.12 -17.95
N GLY A 148 -0.25 -6.39 -17.60
CA GLY A 148 0.75 -5.36 -17.32
C GLY A 148 0.48 -4.55 -16.06
N GLY A 149 1.40 -3.65 -15.79
CA GLY A 149 1.32 -2.64 -14.76
C GLY A 149 2.16 -1.45 -15.17
N PHE A 150 1.59 -0.24 -15.22
CA PHE A 150 2.23 0.94 -15.79
C PHE A 150 2.20 2.09 -14.80
N HIS A 151 3.28 2.88 -14.79
CA HIS A 151 3.39 4.08 -13.96
C HIS A 151 2.56 5.25 -14.49
N SER A 152 2.38 5.30 -15.81
CA SER A 152 1.71 6.41 -16.45
C SER A 152 0.66 5.94 -17.44
N ARG A 153 -0.35 6.78 -17.63
CA ARG A 153 -1.39 6.57 -18.61
C ARG A 153 -0.83 6.48 -20.04
N ALA A 154 0.19 7.30 -20.35
CA ALA A 154 0.82 7.29 -21.67
C ALA A 154 1.51 5.96 -22.01
N GLU A 155 2.10 5.29 -21.01
CA GLU A 155 2.66 3.94 -21.18
C GLU A 155 1.56 2.90 -21.38
N ALA A 156 0.49 2.98 -20.63
CA ALA A 156 -0.66 2.12 -20.78
C ALA A 156 -1.34 2.29 -22.16
N GLU A 157 -1.45 3.51 -22.67
CA GLU A 157 -1.98 3.80 -24.03
C GLU A 157 -1.14 3.12 -25.13
N LYS A 158 0.18 3.23 -25.05
CA LYS A 158 1.11 2.53 -25.97
C LYS A 158 0.91 1.01 -25.90
N ALA A 159 0.74 0.47 -24.70
CA ALA A 159 0.52 -0.95 -24.51
C ALA A 159 -0.85 -1.39 -25.07
N VAL A 160 -1.90 -0.60 -24.95
CA VAL A 160 -3.21 -0.84 -25.59
C VAL A 160 -3.08 -0.96 -27.11
N GLU A 161 -2.29 -0.10 -27.75
CA GLU A 161 -2.04 -0.18 -29.20
C GLU A 161 -1.34 -1.50 -29.57
N VAL A 162 -0.34 -1.90 -28.78
CA VAL A 162 0.32 -3.19 -29.00
C VAL A 162 -0.67 -4.35 -28.84
N MET A 163 -1.53 -4.30 -27.83
CA MET A 163 -2.58 -5.31 -27.60
C MET A 163 -3.56 -5.39 -28.77
N LYS A 164 -4.01 -4.26 -29.30
CA LYS A 164 -4.86 -4.20 -30.49
C LYS A 164 -4.19 -4.83 -31.71
N LYS A 165 -2.92 -4.51 -31.95
CA LYS A 165 -2.12 -5.13 -33.02
C LYS A 165 -1.98 -6.65 -32.85
N LYS A 166 -1.94 -7.13 -31.62
CA LYS A 166 -1.94 -8.57 -31.30
C LYS A 166 -3.33 -9.22 -31.40
N GLY A 167 -4.37 -8.44 -31.74
CA GLY A 167 -5.71 -8.93 -32.03
C GLY A 167 -6.63 -9.05 -30.80
N PHE A 168 -6.35 -8.31 -29.72
CA PHE A 168 -7.32 -8.09 -28.65
C PHE A 168 -8.38 -7.08 -29.12
N LYS A 169 -9.67 -7.44 -29.02
CA LYS A 169 -10.74 -6.65 -29.62
C LYS A 169 -11.00 -5.32 -28.91
N ASN A 170 -10.96 -5.32 -27.58
CA ASN A 170 -11.31 -4.13 -26.79
C ASN A 170 -10.51 -4.05 -25.49
N PRO A 171 -9.19 -3.90 -25.55
CA PRO A 171 -8.40 -3.66 -24.36
C PRO A 171 -8.69 -2.27 -23.81
N GLN A 172 -8.98 -2.17 -22.50
CA GLN A 172 -9.33 -0.93 -21.82
C GLN A 172 -8.32 -0.62 -20.72
N ILE A 173 -7.98 0.66 -20.57
CA ILE A 173 -7.13 1.08 -19.47
C ILE A 173 -8.01 1.19 -18.23
N VAL A 174 -7.54 0.62 -17.13
CA VAL A 174 -8.14 0.77 -15.81
C VAL A 174 -7.10 1.34 -14.87
N GLU A 175 -7.50 2.35 -14.13
CA GLU A 175 -6.68 3.04 -13.15
C GLU A 175 -7.12 2.63 -11.75
N TRP A 176 -6.15 2.36 -10.89
CA TRP A 176 -6.33 2.30 -9.44
C TRP A 176 -5.55 3.44 -8.82
N CYS A 177 -6.22 4.24 -8.02
CA CYS A 177 -5.63 5.32 -7.24
C CYS A 177 -5.95 5.06 -5.78
N ASP A 178 -4.92 4.91 -4.95
CA ASP A 178 -5.03 4.69 -3.52
C ASP A 178 -6.02 3.54 -3.15
N GLY A 179 -5.94 2.44 -3.88
CA GLY A 179 -6.78 1.27 -3.68
C GLY A 179 -8.17 1.32 -4.30
N TYR A 180 -8.55 2.45 -4.87
CA TYR A 180 -9.85 2.61 -5.52
C TYR A 180 -9.72 2.52 -7.03
N LYS A 181 -10.62 1.74 -7.62
CA LYS A 181 -10.72 1.60 -9.06
C LYS A 181 -11.46 2.81 -9.64
N THR A 182 -10.75 3.58 -10.44
CA THR A 182 -11.35 4.69 -11.18
C THR A 182 -11.88 4.17 -12.51
N ASN A 183 -13.19 4.19 -12.67
CA ASN A 183 -13.79 3.92 -13.98
C ASN A 183 -13.53 5.14 -14.87
N ILE A 184 -12.84 4.91 -15.97
CA ILE A 184 -12.66 5.89 -17.05
C ILE A 184 -13.68 5.59 -18.14
#